data_b4570cbf9d84dfaa076198dca29c3a27
#
_entry.id   b4570cbf9d84dfaa076198dca29c3a27
#
_cell.length_a   1.000
_cell.length_b   1.000
_cell.length_c   1.000
_cell.angle_alpha   90.00
_cell.angle_beta   90.00
_cell.angle_gamma   90.00
#
_symmetry.space_group_name_H-M   'P 1'
#
loop_
_entity.id
_entity.type
_entity.pdbx_description
1 polymer ?
#
loop_
_entity_poly.entity_id
_entity_poly.type
_entity_poly.pdbx_seq_one_letter_code
_entity_poly.pdbx_strand_id
1 'polypeptide(L)'
;MINTELFKEVSPLSSKDCFILIERQKTNFNFPIHIHPECELNFIENAKGAQRIVGDSIEEIDEEELVLVTNPHLEHAWKDYRNVSKNIHEITIQFHPDLLTDTFLNKNQMISIRQLFRHAERGVAFSRESIAKVRPLLKTLTCENDSFYSLIKLLIILHELSIDKGMRELSTGQFAANVMHQHSSDESLGRVMDYLSRHYSEVIRLSEVAEMVNMSESSFCRFFKQHTSKSFIDFLTDIRLGAASRALIDSSLSIAEIGYDCGFNNLSNFNRIFKKKKGVTPSEFRDNY
;
A
#
# COMPACT_ATOMS: atom_id res chain seq x y z
N MET A 1 14.98 16.10 18.76
CA MET A 1 13.82 15.70 17.95
C MET A 1 14.36 14.78 16.86
N ILE A 2 14.11 13.50 16.95
CA ILE A 2 14.52 12.52 15.93
C ILE A 2 13.55 12.74 14.76
N ASN A 3 14.07 13.30 13.68
CA ASN A 3 13.34 13.45 12.43
C ASN A 3 13.21 12.03 11.83
N THR A 4 12.20 11.28 12.24
CA THR A 4 11.86 10.00 11.60
C THR A 4 11.20 10.35 10.27
N GLU A 5 11.99 10.27 9.18
CA GLU A 5 11.44 10.40 7.83
C GLU A 5 10.30 9.40 7.66
N LEU A 6 9.13 9.90 7.32
CA LEU A 6 7.95 9.09 7.03
C LEU A 6 8.23 8.22 5.80
N PHE A 7 8.11 6.92 5.97
CA PHE A 7 8.37 5.98 4.89
C PHE A 7 7.15 5.92 3.95
N LYS A 8 7.39 6.16 2.66
CA LYS A 8 6.35 5.95 1.62
C LYS A 8 6.53 4.56 1.04
N GLU A 9 5.63 3.66 1.38
CA GLU A 9 5.63 2.30 0.84
C GLU A 9 5.23 2.34 -0.64
N VAL A 10 5.89 1.53 -1.45
CA VAL A 10 5.49 1.27 -2.83
C VAL A 10 4.86 -0.11 -2.88
N SER A 11 3.55 -0.14 -2.99
CA SER A 11 2.80 -1.39 -3.12
C SER A 11 3.18 -2.12 -4.42
N PRO A 12 3.26 -3.44 -4.39
CA PRO A 12 3.40 -4.23 -5.61
C PRO A 12 2.10 -4.36 -6.43
N LEU A 13 0.99 -3.76 -5.99
CA LEU A 13 -0.30 -3.78 -6.68
C LEU A 13 -0.19 -3.11 -8.07
N SER A 14 -0.57 -3.82 -9.12
CA SER A 14 -0.60 -3.25 -10.47
C SER A 14 -1.97 -2.65 -10.81
N SER A 15 -2.00 -1.75 -11.79
CA SER A 15 -3.27 -1.16 -12.27
C SER A 15 -4.22 -2.18 -12.93
N LYS A 16 -3.78 -3.42 -13.15
CA LYS A 16 -4.59 -4.51 -13.72
C LYS A 16 -5.17 -5.42 -12.64
N ASP A 17 -4.66 -5.32 -11.40
CA ASP A 17 -5.10 -6.16 -10.30
C ASP A 17 -6.19 -5.44 -9.50
N CYS A 18 -7.21 -6.17 -9.07
CA CYS A 18 -8.20 -5.64 -8.15
C CYS A 18 -7.61 -5.42 -6.75
N PHE A 19 -6.78 -6.35 -6.31
CA PHE A 19 -6.10 -6.31 -5.03
C PHE A 19 -4.88 -7.26 -5.04
N ILE A 20 -4.02 -7.10 -4.05
CA ILE A 20 -3.00 -8.10 -3.70
C ILE A 20 -3.23 -8.59 -2.29
N LEU A 21 -2.80 -9.82 -2.05
CA LEU A 21 -2.79 -10.43 -0.74
C LEU A 21 -1.37 -10.84 -0.40
N ILE A 22 -0.92 -10.45 0.79
CA ILE A 22 0.40 -10.77 1.30
C ILE A 22 0.21 -11.48 2.64
N GLU A 23 0.55 -12.75 2.70
CA GLU A 23 0.53 -13.55 3.93
C GLU A 23 1.94 -13.74 4.46
N ARG A 24 2.14 -13.52 5.75
CA ARG A 24 3.46 -13.58 6.38
C ARG A 24 3.40 -14.27 7.73
N GLN A 25 4.43 -15.10 8.00
CA GLN A 25 4.76 -15.53 9.35
C GLN A 25 5.94 -14.67 9.84
N LYS A 26 5.79 -14.04 10.99
CA LYS A 26 6.77 -13.09 11.52
C LYS A 26 7.17 -13.47 12.95
N THR A 27 8.38 -13.11 13.31
CA THR A 27 8.87 -13.21 14.70
C THR A 27 8.86 -11.86 15.42
N ASN A 28 8.70 -10.76 14.67
CA ASN A 28 8.68 -9.39 15.16
C ASN A 28 8.06 -8.44 14.13
N PHE A 29 7.74 -7.23 14.57
CA PHE A 29 7.31 -6.13 13.71
C PHE A 29 8.50 -5.18 13.48
N ASN A 30 9.07 -5.22 12.30
CA ASN A 30 10.24 -4.42 11.91
C ASN A 30 9.96 -3.43 10.77
N PHE A 31 8.72 -3.33 10.32
CA PHE A 31 8.35 -2.38 9.27
C PHE A 31 8.13 -0.99 9.87
N PRO A 32 8.70 0.08 9.26
CA PRO A 32 8.60 1.44 9.81
C PRO A 32 7.19 2.00 9.73
N ILE A 33 6.94 3.13 10.40
CA ILE A 33 5.73 3.94 10.19
C ILE A 33 5.74 4.40 8.73
N HIS A 34 4.63 4.16 8.03
CA HIS A 34 4.52 4.36 6.59
C HIS A 34 3.15 4.87 6.16
N ILE A 35 3.10 5.31 4.93
CA ILE A 35 1.88 5.64 4.17
C ILE A 35 1.98 5.06 2.77
N HIS A 36 0.85 4.79 2.15
CA HIS A 36 0.71 4.36 0.75
C HIS A 36 -0.66 4.76 0.19
N PRO A 37 -0.82 4.85 -1.15
CA PRO A 37 -2.07 5.29 -1.77
C PRO A 37 -3.20 4.25 -1.74
N GLU A 38 -2.89 2.99 -1.53
CA GLU A 38 -3.85 1.89 -1.53
C GLU A 38 -4.69 1.88 -0.24
N CYS A 39 -5.91 1.38 -0.33
CA CYS A 39 -6.64 0.92 0.85
C CYS A 39 -5.98 -0.34 1.39
N GLU A 40 -5.85 -0.45 2.71
CA GLU A 40 -5.26 -1.63 3.36
C GLU A 40 -6.19 -2.23 4.39
N LEU A 41 -6.46 -3.53 4.26
CA LEU A 41 -7.06 -4.36 5.29
C LEU A 41 -5.99 -5.28 5.86
N ASN A 42 -5.61 -5.06 7.13
CA ASN A 42 -4.53 -5.79 7.79
C ASN A 42 -5.10 -6.64 8.93
N PHE A 43 -4.92 -7.96 8.85
CA PHE A 43 -5.30 -8.94 9.85
C PHE A 43 -4.06 -9.53 10.51
N ILE A 44 -4.04 -9.52 11.83
CA ILE A 44 -2.91 -10.00 12.64
C ILE A 44 -3.43 -10.97 13.70
N GLU A 45 -2.77 -12.10 13.85
CA GLU A 45 -3.01 -13.10 14.89
C GLU A 45 -1.72 -13.34 15.70
N ASN A 46 -1.88 -13.80 16.94
CA ASN A 46 -0.80 -14.17 17.86
C ASN A 46 0.14 -12.99 18.19
N ALA A 47 -0.38 -11.78 18.26
CA ALA A 47 0.43 -10.58 18.45
C ALA A 47 0.09 -9.82 19.73
N LYS A 48 -0.55 -10.48 20.71
CA LYS A 48 -0.92 -9.85 21.97
C LYS A 48 0.24 -9.09 22.60
N GLY A 49 0.00 -7.83 22.95
CA GLY A 49 0.99 -6.94 23.54
C GLY A 49 1.84 -6.18 22.52
N ALA A 50 1.65 -6.40 21.21
CA ALA A 50 2.20 -5.51 20.20
C ALA A 50 1.51 -4.14 20.23
N GLN A 51 2.12 -3.14 19.69
CA GLN A 51 1.59 -1.79 19.61
C GLN A 51 1.20 -1.44 18.19
N ARG A 52 -0.07 -1.07 17.99
CA ARG A 52 -0.56 -0.46 16.76
C ARG A 52 -0.41 1.06 16.83
N ILE A 53 0.01 1.65 15.73
CA ILE A 53 0.04 3.09 15.50
C ILE A 53 -0.81 3.36 14.25
N VAL A 54 -1.85 4.19 14.36
CA VAL A 54 -2.65 4.67 13.22
C VAL A 54 -2.98 6.14 13.48
N GLY A 55 -2.33 7.02 12.74
CA GLY A 55 -2.38 8.45 13.00
C GLY A 55 -1.93 8.80 14.41
N ASP A 56 -2.79 9.48 15.15
CA ASP A 56 -2.57 9.84 16.56
C ASP A 56 -3.03 8.77 17.58
N SER A 57 -3.56 7.63 17.09
CA SER A 57 -3.90 6.49 17.94
C SER A 57 -2.71 5.56 18.12
N ILE A 58 -2.29 5.37 19.36
CA ILE A 58 -1.21 4.43 19.73
C ILE A 58 -1.77 3.53 20.83
N GLU A 59 -1.99 2.26 20.52
CA GLU A 59 -2.61 1.32 21.45
C GLU A 59 -1.96 -0.05 21.41
N GLU A 60 -1.98 -0.74 22.54
CA GLU A 60 -1.60 -2.14 22.65
C GLU A 60 -2.73 -3.01 22.08
N ILE A 61 -2.38 -3.97 21.22
CA ILE A 61 -3.35 -4.88 20.61
C ILE A 61 -3.51 -6.17 21.40
N ASP A 62 -4.65 -6.81 21.17
CA ASP A 62 -4.96 -8.12 21.76
C ASP A 62 -4.39 -9.28 20.90
N GLU A 63 -4.84 -10.49 21.17
CA GLU A 63 -4.43 -11.72 20.46
C GLU A 63 -4.65 -11.62 18.95
N GLU A 64 -5.75 -10.98 18.55
CA GLU A 64 -6.14 -10.76 17.15
C GLU A 64 -6.53 -9.31 16.94
N GLU A 65 -6.16 -8.78 15.79
CA GLU A 65 -6.60 -7.45 15.35
C GLU A 65 -6.89 -7.46 13.85
N LEU A 66 -7.91 -6.71 13.46
CA LEU A 66 -8.23 -6.43 12.07
C LEU A 66 -8.45 -4.92 11.93
N VAL A 67 -7.73 -4.30 11.03
CA VAL A 67 -7.77 -2.85 10.78
C VAL A 67 -7.96 -2.58 9.30
N LEU A 68 -8.82 -1.63 8.96
CA LEU A 68 -8.96 -1.08 7.62
C LEU A 68 -8.51 0.39 7.62
N VAL A 69 -7.63 0.74 6.69
CA VAL A 69 -7.19 2.11 6.40
C VAL A 69 -7.51 2.41 4.93
N THR A 70 -8.18 3.54 4.66
CA THR A 70 -8.52 3.98 3.29
C THR A 70 -7.95 5.35 2.94
N ASN A 71 -7.41 6.09 3.92
CA ASN A 71 -6.78 7.37 3.69
C ASN A 71 -5.30 7.19 3.30
N PRO A 72 -4.90 7.62 2.09
CA PRO A 72 -3.54 7.44 1.58
C PRO A 72 -2.46 8.20 2.37
N HIS A 73 -2.85 9.08 3.28
CA HIS A 73 -1.96 9.90 4.07
C HIS A 73 -2.00 9.56 5.56
N LEU A 74 -2.78 8.56 5.96
CA LEU A 74 -2.87 8.15 7.35
C LEU A 74 -1.69 7.23 7.71
N GLU A 75 -0.78 7.78 8.49
CA GLU A 75 0.40 7.05 8.98
C GLU A 75 -0.01 5.83 9.80
N HIS A 76 0.58 4.68 9.48
CA HIS A 76 0.29 3.47 10.24
C HIS A 76 1.49 2.54 10.35
N ALA A 77 1.51 1.73 11.40
CA ALA A 77 2.51 0.69 11.67
C ALA A 77 2.08 -0.21 12.83
N TRP A 78 2.67 -1.39 12.87
CA TRP A 78 2.70 -2.24 14.07
C TRP A 78 4.14 -2.35 14.55
N LYS A 79 4.32 -2.37 15.88
CA LYS A 79 5.64 -2.44 16.52
C LYS A 79 5.65 -3.44 17.65
N ASP A 80 6.81 -4.04 17.86
CA ASP A 80 7.06 -4.78 19.09
C ASP A 80 6.99 -3.86 20.29
N TYR A 81 6.28 -4.29 21.33
CA TYR A 81 6.16 -3.57 22.59
C TYR A 81 6.23 -4.53 23.78
N ARG A 82 5.14 -5.22 24.09
CA ARG A 82 5.06 -6.23 25.16
C ARG A 82 4.77 -7.63 24.62
N ASN A 83 4.69 -7.76 23.31
CA ASN A 83 4.44 -9.04 22.67
C ASN A 83 5.64 -9.97 22.85
N VAL A 84 5.35 -11.20 23.24
CA VAL A 84 6.35 -12.26 23.43
C VAL A 84 6.29 -13.33 22.34
N SER A 85 5.24 -13.31 21.51
CA SER A 85 5.04 -14.27 20.45
C SER A 85 6.15 -14.20 19.42
N LYS A 86 6.60 -15.38 18.97
CA LYS A 86 7.52 -15.54 17.83
C LYS A 86 6.85 -16.22 16.63
N ASN A 87 5.52 -16.26 16.67
CA ASN A 87 4.71 -16.90 15.62
C ASN A 87 3.54 -15.96 15.24
N ILE A 88 3.86 -14.72 14.93
CA ILE A 88 2.89 -13.71 14.49
C ILE A 88 2.47 -14.05 13.06
N HIS A 89 1.16 -14.22 12.85
CA HIS A 89 0.59 -14.42 11.52
C HIS A 89 -0.08 -13.14 11.04
N GLU A 90 0.28 -12.68 9.86
CA GLU A 90 -0.23 -11.45 9.25
C GLU A 90 -0.77 -11.72 7.84
N ILE A 91 -1.97 -11.22 7.56
CA ILE A 91 -2.57 -11.17 6.24
C ILE A 91 -2.86 -9.70 5.91
N THR A 92 -2.14 -9.17 4.94
CA THR A 92 -2.33 -7.81 4.42
C THR A 92 -3.00 -7.87 3.06
N ILE A 93 -4.14 -7.19 2.89
CA ILE A 93 -4.83 -7.04 1.62
C ILE A 93 -4.76 -5.57 1.23
N GLN A 94 -4.07 -5.27 0.13
CA GLN A 94 -4.02 -3.92 -0.44
C GLN A 94 -4.83 -3.88 -1.74
N PHE A 95 -5.65 -2.86 -1.92
CA PHE A 95 -6.47 -2.67 -3.10
C PHE A 95 -6.57 -1.19 -3.49
N HIS A 96 -6.78 -0.93 -4.78
CA HIS A 96 -6.89 0.45 -5.27
C HIS A 96 -8.12 1.15 -4.71
N PRO A 97 -8.05 2.44 -4.36
CA PRO A 97 -9.20 3.23 -3.94
C PRO A 97 -10.34 3.24 -4.96
N ASP A 98 -10.01 3.13 -6.26
CA ASP A 98 -10.95 3.11 -7.37
C ASP A 98 -11.51 1.72 -7.70
N LEU A 99 -11.10 0.66 -7.00
CA LEU A 99 -11.71 -0.67 -7.10
C LEU A 99 -13.23 -0.59 -6.89
N LEU A 100 -13.67 0.20 -5.92
CA LEU A 100 -15.06 0.49 -5.66
C LEU A 100 -15.32 1.98 -5.94
N THR A 101 -15.57 2.29 -7.22
CA THR A 101 -15.79 3.68 -7.66
C THR A 101 -16.96 4.35 -6.93
N ASP A 102 -16.95 5.67 -6.83
CA ASP A 102 -18.05 6.44 -6.24
C ASP A 102 -19.39 6.13 -6.89
N THR A 103 -19.43 5.94 -8.21
CA THR A 103 -20.63 5.55 -8.93
C THR A 103 -21.17 4.22 -8.45
N PHE A 104 -20.32 3.25 -8.13
CA PHE A 104 -20.72 1.94 -7.61
C PHE A 104 -21.11 2.03 -6.13
N LEU A 105 -20.28 2.70 -5.31
CA LEU A 105 -20.57 2.90 -3.87
C LEU A 105 -21.86 3.71 -3.60
N ASN A 106 -22.32 4.52 -4.56
CA ASN A 106 -23.57 5.25 -4.45
C ASN A 106 -24.82 4.41 -4.77
N LYS A 107 -24.67 3.13 -5.13
CA LYS A 107 -25.82 2.22 -5.29
C LYS A 107 -26.39 1.82 -3.92
N ASN A 108 -27.71 1.60 -3.88
CA ASN A 108 -28.42 1.27 -2.63
C ASN A 108 -27.84 0.05 -1.89
N GLN A 109 -27.36 -0.95 -2.63
CA GLN A 109 -26.79 -2.17 -2.06
C GLN A 109 -25.38 -1.95 -1.43
N MET A 110 -24.76 -0.81 -1.72
CA MET A 110 -23.40 -0.49 -1.28
C MET A 110 -23.34 0.51 -0.12
N ILE A 111 -24.50 0.94 0.42
CA ILE A 111 -24.58 1.99 1.44
C ILE A 111 -23.73 1.66 2.66
N SER A 112 -23.76 0.43 3.16
CA SER A 112 -22.98 0.02 4.33
C SER A 112 -21.49 0.06 4.06
N ILE A 113 -21.03 -0.46 2.91
CA ILE A 113 -19.62 -0.43 2.52
C ILE A 113 -19.13 1.02 2.31
N ARG A 114 -19.96 1.88 1.71
CA ARG A 114 -19.65 3.31 1.59
C ARG A 114 -19.46 3.98 2.94
N GLN A 115 -20.31 3.66 3.92
CA GLN A 115 -20.18 4.18 5.28
C GLN A 115 -18.89 3.65 5.95
N LEU A 116 -18.60 2.35 5.81
CA LEU A 116 -17.36 1.78 6.28
C LEU A 116 -16.13 2.53 5.74
N PHE A 117 -16.09 2.82 4.43
CA PHE A 117 -14.96 3.51 3.82
C PHE A 117 -14.77 4.93 4.37
N ARG A 118 -15.87 5.65 4.66
CA ARG A 118 -15.81 6.97 5.32
C ARG A 118 -15.25 6.88 6.73
N HIS A 119 -15.62 5.87 7.51
CA HIS A 119 -15.04 5.64 8.83
C HIS A 119 -13.55 5.27 8.72
N ALA A 120 -13.20 4.45 7.74
CA ALA A 120 -11.84 3.97 7.52
C ALA A 120 -10.86 5.05 7.02
N GLU A 121 -11.34 6.25 6.62
CA GLU A 121 -10.47 7.42 6.42
C GLU A 121 -9.71 7.82 7.69
N ARG A 122 -10.20 7.42 8.86
CA ARG A 122 -9.54 7.59 10.16
C ARG A 122 -8.89 6.31 10.68
N GLY A 123 -8.87 5.27 9.85
CA GLY A 123 -8.57 3.91 10.28
C GLY A 123 -9.68 3.35 11.18
N VAL A 124 -10.07 2.12 10.96
CA VAL A 124 -11.09 1.42 11.73
C VAL A 124 -10.55 0.10 12.25
N ALA A 125 -10.65 -0.13 13.56
CA ALA A 125 -10.49 -1.44 14.16
C ALA A 125 -11.85 -2.11 14.35
N PHE A 126 -11.92 -3.41 14.03
CA PHE A 126 -13.14 -4.21 14.08
C PHE A 126 -13.28 -4.95 15.41
N SER A 127 -14.53 -5.27 15.74
CA SER A 127 -14.87 -6.04 16.93
C SER A 127 -14.38 -7.49 16.82
N ARG A 128 -14.13 -8.14 17.97
CA ARG A 128 -13.80 -9.56 18.01
C ARG A 128 -14.86 -10.45 17.35
N GLU A 129 -16.13 -10.05 17.46
CA GLU A 129 -17.25 -10.79 16.83
C GLU A 129 -17.13 -10.75 15.32
N SER A 130 -16.88 -9.58 14.74
CA SER A 130 -16.71 -9.41 13.30
C SER A 130 -15.43 -10.08 12.80
N ILE A 131 -14.33 -9.99 13.54
CA ILE A 131 -13.10 -10.73 13.25
C ILE A 131 -13.38 -12.24 13.19
N ALA A 132 -14.08 -12.79 14.19
CA ALA A 132 -14.40 -14.22 14.22
C ALA A 132 -15.24 -14.67 13.00
N LYS A 133 -16.14 -13.80 12.50
CA LYS A 133 -16.94 -14.08 11.29
C LYS A 133 -16.10 -14.10 10.02
N VAL A 134 -15.19 -13.14 9.84
CA VAL A 134 -14.43 -12.99 8.59
C VAL A 134 -13.13 -13.78 8.56
N ARG A 135 -12.59 -14.21 9.71
CA ARG A 135 -11.36 -15.00 9.80
C ARG A 135 -11.34 -16.23 8.88
N PRO A 136 -12.39 -17.08 8.82
CA PRO A 136 -12.40 -18.21 7.89
C PRO A 136 -12.32 -17.77 6.42
N LEU A 137 -12.94 -16.63 6.08
CA LEU A 137 -12.89 -16.07 4.73
C LEU A 137 -11.49 -15.56 4.40
N LEU A 138 -10.84 -14.84 5.32
CA LEU A 138 -9.46 -14.36 5.17
C LEU A 138 -8.51 -15.55 4.95
N LYS A 139 -8.59 -16.58 5.79
CA LYS A 139 -7.73 -17.78 5.66
C LYS A 139 -8.00 -18.59 4.39
N THR A 140 -9.23 -18.64 3.90
CA THR A 140 -9.53 -19.30 2.62
C THR A 140 -9.18 -18.43 1.43
N LEU A 141 -9.06 -17.11 1.60
CA LEU A 141 -8.64 -16.20 0.54
C LEU A 141 -7.16 -16.42 0.17
N THR A 142 -6.30 -16.73 1.15
CA THR A 142 -4.87 -17.02 0.91
C THR A 142 -4.63 -18.30 0.10
N CYS A 143 -5.58 -19.24 0.12
CA CYS A 143 -5.51 -20.52 -0.58
C CYS A 143 -6.34 -20.56 -1.87
N GLU A 144 -6.99 -19.44 -2.26
CA GLU A 144 -7.87 -19.40 -3.43
C GLU A 144 -7.04 -19.23 -4.71
N ASN A 145 -7.23 -20.15 -5.64
CA ASN A 145 -6.54 -20.11 -6.93
C ASN A 145 -7.35 -19.40 -8.04
N ASP A 146 -8.65 -19.17 -7.82
CA ASP A 146 -9.50 -18.47 -8.76
C ASP A 146 -9.60 -16.99 -8.40
N SER A 147 -9.05 -16.13 -9.24
CA SER A 147 -8.98 -14.68 -9.01
C SER A 147 -10.37 -14.02 -8.95
N PHE A 148 -11.37 -14.55 -9.67
CA PHE A 148 -12.75 -14.04 -9.61
C PHE A 148 -13.39 -14.36 -8.25
N TYR A 149 -13.28 -15.60 -7.78
CA TYR A 149 -13.80 -15.97 -6.46
C TYR A 149 -13.07 -15.26 -5.34
N SER A 150 -11.76 -14.98 -5.50
CA SER A 150 -10.99 -14.16 -4.55
C SER A 150 -11.60 -12.75 -4.43
N LEU A 151 -11.94 -12.11 -5.55
CA LEU A 151 -12.60 -10.80 -5.56
C LEU A 151 -13.98 -10.85 -4.86
N ILE A 152 -14.78 -11.87 -5.14
CA ILE A 152 -16.09 -12.05 -4.49
C ILE A 152 -15.93 -12.23 -2.99
N LYS A 153 -14.95 -13.02 -2.54
CA LYS A 153 -14.63 -13.19 -1.10
C LYS A 153 -14.23 -11.86 -0.45
N LEU A 154 -13.39 -11.05 -1.11
CA LEU A 154 -13.04 -9.71 -0.60
C LEU A 154 -14.29 -8.83 -0.43
N LEU A 155 -15.19 -8.82 -1.41
CA LEU A 155 -16.46 -8.06 -1.32
C LEU A 155 -17.35 -8.55 -0.17
N ILE A 156 -17.43 -9.87 0.05
CA ILE A 156 -18.16 -10.45 1.19
C ILE A 156 -17.48 -10.01 2.51
N ILE A 157 -16.17 -10.08 2.63
CA ILE A 157 -15.42 -9.62 3.81
C ILE A 157 -15.75 -8.15 4.10
N LEU A 158 -15.64 -7.28 3.10
CA LEU A 158 -15.96 -5.86 3.26
C LEU A 158 -17.40 -5.63 3.67
N HIS A 159 -18.34 -6.42 3.14
CA HIS A 159 -19.75 -6.34 3.54
C HIS A 159 -19.95 -6.76 5.00
N GLU A 160 -19.44 -7.92 5.42
CA GLU A 160 -19.54 -8.38 6.82
C GLU A 160 -18.94 -7.39 7.80
N LEU A 161 -17.81 -6.78 7.44
CA LEU A 161 -17.18 -5.74 8.25
C LEU A 161 -17.99 -4.43 8.26
N SER A 162 -18.68 -4.11 7.18
CA SER A 162 -19.48 -2.87 7.07
C SER A 162 -20.71 -2.83 7.97
N ILE A 163 -21.15 -3.97 8.47
CA ILE A 163 -22.29 -4.10 9.40
C ILE A 163 -21.86 -4.32 10.85
N ASP A 164 -20.57 -4.23 11.14
CA ASP A 164 -20.04 -4.34 12.50
C ASP A 164 -20.49 -3.14 13.36
N LYS A 165 -21.25 -3.42 14.40
CA LYS A 165 -21.70 -2.40 15.36
C LYS A 165 -20.67 -2.04 16.41
N GLY A 166 -19.62 -2.86 16.53
CA GLY A 166 -18.54 -2.68 17.49
C GLY A 166 -17.27 -2.11 16.88
N MET A 167 -17.28 -1.75 15.60
CA MET A 167 -16.13 -1.11 14.95
C MET A 167 -15.82 0.25 15.62
N ARG A 168 -14.54 0.60 15.62
CA ARG A 168 -14.05 1.80 16.29
C ARG A 168 -13.10 2.56 15.38
N GLU A 169 -13.37 3.86 15.17
CA GLU A 169 -12.41 4.77 14.54
C GLU A 169 -11.18 4.93 15.42
N LEU A 170 -10.02 5.01 14.81
CA LEU A 170 -8.73 5.03 15.47
C LEU A 170 -8.20 6.46 15.60
N SER A 171 -7.98 7.14 14.49
CA SER A 171 -7.45 8.49 14.49
C SER A 171 -8.53 9.53 14.78
N THR A 172 -8.14 10.63 15.46
CA THR A 172 -9.06 11.74 15.68
C THR A 172 -9.39 12.47 14.37
N GLY A 173 -10.61 13.01 14.30
CA GLY A 173 -11.02 13.81 13.12
C GLY A 173 -10.15 15.04 12.90
N GLN A 174 -9.57 15.60 13.96
CA GLN A 174 -8.68 16.75 13.88
C GLN A 174 -7.32 16.36 13.27
N PHE A 175 -6.78 15.19 13.63
CA PHE A 175 -5.54 14.69 13.05
C PHE A 175 -5.74 14.37 11.55
N ALA A 176 -6.76 13.63 11.20
CA ALA A 176 -7.08 13.30 9.81
C ALA A 176 -7.33 14.56 8.95
N ALA A 177 -8.03 15.57 9.48
CA ALA A 177 -8.23 16.84 8.80
C ALA A 177 -6.93 17.62 8.62
N ASN A 178 -6.05 17.66 9.62
CA ASN A 178 -4.74 18.32 9.53
C ASN A 178 -3.85 17.64 8.49
N VAL A 179 -3.85 16.31 8.44
CA VAL A 179 -3.16 15.53 7.42
C VAL A 179 -3.70 15.87 6.02
N MET A 180 -5.02 15.90 5.84
CA MET A 180 -5.64 16.31 4.58
C MET A 180 -5.30 17.76 4.20
N HIS A 181 -5.29 18.70 5.16
CA HIS A 181 -4.93 20.10 4.89
C HIS A 181 -3.44 20.30 4.57
N GLN A 182 -2.56 19.55 5.18
CA GLN A 182 -1.12 19.57 4.83
C GLN A 182 -0.89 19.00 3.42
N HIS A 183 -1.72 18.06 2.97
CA HIS A 183 -1.62 17.41 1.67
C HIS A 183 -2.53 18.03 0.58
N SER A 184 -3.48 18.91 0.91
CA SER A 184 -4.21 19.71 -0.09
C SER A 184 -3.33 20.76 -0.77
N SER A 185 -2.16 21.09 -0.22
CA SER A 185 -1.07 21.75 -0.95
C SER A 185 -0.40 20.80 -1.97
N ASP A 186 -0.75 19.51 -1.99
CA ASP A 186 -0.10 18.43 -2.74
C ASP A 186 -0.93 17.87 -3.92
N GLU A 187 -1.96 18.59 -4.37
CA GLU A 187 -2.63 18.28 -5.65
C GLU A 187 -1.61 18.18 -6.81
N SER A 188 -0.55 18.98 -6.72
CA SER A 188 0.57 18.93 -7.64
C SER A 188 1.36 17.62 -7.52
N LEU A 189 1.62 17.12 -6.31
CA LEU A 189 2.30 15.84 -6.13
C LEU A 189 1.41 14.68 -6.57
N GLY A 190 0.13 14.69 -6.22
CA GLY A 190 -0.84 13.68 -6.67
C GLY A 190 -0.87 13.54 -8.18
N ARG A 191 -0.96 14.66 -8.92
CA ARG A 191 -0.91 14.66 -10.39
C ARG A 191 0.39 14.06 -10.94
N VAL A 192 1.53 14.36 -10.30
CA VAL A 192 2.82 13.78 -10.68
C VAL A 192 2.84 12.26 -10.43
N MET A 193 2.37 11.80 -9.28
CA MET A 193 2.32 10.38 -8.95
C MET A 193 1.43 9.59 -9.90
N ASP A 194 0.24 10.10 -10.20
CA ASP A 194 -0.68 9.52 -11.20
C ASP A 194 -0.04 9.43 -12.58
N TYR A 195 0.65 10.47 -13.01
CA TYR A 195 1.36 10.48 -14.27
C TYR A 195 2.47 9.41 -14.30
N LEU A 196 3.30 9.35 -13.25
CA LEU A 196 4.38 8.37 -13.14
C LEU A 196 3.85 6.93 -13.14
N SER A 197 2.77 6.66 -12.44
CA SER A 197 2.17 5.33 -12.36
C SER A 197 1.66 4.81 -13.71
N ARG A 198 1.20 5.70 -14.59
CA ARG A 198 0.67 5.37 -15.93
C ARG A 198 1.73 5.34 -17.02
N HIS A 199 2.79 6.14 -16.88
CA HIS A 199 3.77 6.39 -17.94
C HIS A 199 5.20 5.94 -17.60
N TYR A 200 5.42 5.22 -16.49
CA TYR A 200 6.77 4.84 -16.02
C TYR A 200 7.59 4.08 -17.07
N SER A 201 6.94 3.34 -17.96
CA SER A 201 7.60 2.59 -19.04
C SER A 201 8.09 3.47 -20.19
N GLU A 202 7.62 4.71 -20.28
CA GLU A 202 7.95 5.67 -21.32
C GLU A 202 9.15 6.53 -20.97
N VAL A 203 9.63 7.30 -21.96
CA VAL A 203 10.67 8.32 -21.70
C VAL A 203 10.03 9.54 -21.06
N ILE A 204 10.20 9.69 -19.77
CA ILE A 204 9.68 10.84 -19.01
C ILE A 204 10.78 11.90 -18.88
N ARG A 205 10.52 13.11 -19.36
CA ARG A 205 11.41 14.25 -19.20
C ARG A 205 11.07 15.05 -17.96
N LEU A 206 12.09 15.50 -17.26
CA LEU A 206 11.93 16.30 -16.06
C LEU A 206 11.16 17.60 -16.35
N SER A 207 11.43 18.23 -17.51
CA SER A 207 10.74 19.45 -17.97
C SER A 207 9.23 19.24 -18.10
N GLU A 208 8.78 18.13 -18.68
CA GLU A 208 7.36 17.81 -18.88
C GLU A 208 6.63 17.69 -17.53
N VAL A 209 7.24 17.02 -16.58
CA VAL A 209 6.63 16.80 -15.25
C VAL A 209 6.65 18.11 -14.44
N ALA A 210 7.68 18.91 -14.56
CA ALA A 210 7.76 20.21 -13.90
C ALA A 210 6.69 21.18 -14.46
N GLU A 211 6.50 21.22 -15.77
CA GLU A 211 5.49 22.02 -16.44
C GLU A 211 4.06 21.61 -16.04
N MET A 212 3.80 20.30 -15.91
CA MET A 212 2.50 19.78 -15.46
C MET A 212 2.03 20.37 -14.13
N VAL A 213 2.98 20.72 -13.25
CA VAL A 213 2.70 21.32 -11.94
C VAL A 213 3.07 22.81 -11.87
N ASN A 214 3.25 23.46 -13.02
CA ASN A 214 3.58 24.88 -13.16
C ASN A 214 4.85 25.28 -12.39
N MET A 215 5.88 24.44 -12.42
CA MET A 215 7.17 24.69 -11.74
C MET A 215 8.33 24.70 -12.74
N SER A 216 9.40 25.44 -12.41
CA SER A 216 10.68 25.21 -13.08
C SER A 216 11.28 23.87 -12.66
N GLU A 217 12.11 23.24 -13.50
CA GLU A 217 12.77 21.96 -13.15
C GLU A 217 13.49 22.01 -11.81
N SER A 218 14.21 23.10 -11.52
CA SER A 218 14.92 23.27 -10.24
C SER A 218 13.98 23.38 -9.04
N SER A 219 12.85 24.07 -9.20
CA SER A 219 11.81 24.17 -8.17
C SER A 219 11.11 22.82 -7.96
N PHE A 220 10.79 22.15 -9.06
CA PHE A 220 10.21 20.82 -9.03
C PHE A 220 11.13 19.79 -8.34
N CYS A 221 12.42 19.76 -8.66
CA CYS A 221 13.35 18.84 -7.99
C CYS A 221 13.41 19.05 -6.48
N ARG A 222 13.40 20.30 -6.00
CA ARG A 222 13.35 20.61 -4.57
C ARG A 222 12.01 20.20 -3.95
N PHE A 223 10.92 20.60 -4.58
CA PHE A 223 9.55 20.22 -4.20
C PHE A 223 9.42 18.69 -4.11
N PHE A 224 9.76 17.97 -5.17
CA PHE A 224 9.63 16.52 -5.23
C PHE A 224 10.48 15.82 -4.16
N LYS A 225 11.75 16.25 -3.99
CA LYS A 225 12.64 15.69 -2.97
C LYS A 225 12.13 15.98 -1.55
N GLN A 226 11.58 17.18 -1.30
CA GLN A 226 11.02 17.54 0.00
C GLN A 226 9.84 16.64 0.37
N HIS A 227 8.97 16.28 -0.60
CA HIS A 227 7.75 15.52 -0.36
C HIS A 227 7.95 13.98 -0.44
N THR A 228 8.96 13.50 -1.19
CA THR A 228 9.20 12.07 -1.40
C THR A 228 10.48 11.57 -0.73
N SER A 229 11.29 12.44 -0.15
CA SER A 229 12.63 12.17 0.39
C SER A 229 13.61 11.56 -0.63
N LYS A 230 13.22 11.48 -1.92
CA LYS A 230 14.00 10.90 -3.02
C LYS A 230 14.12 11.89 -4.17
N SER A 231 15.20 11.75 -4.97
CA SER A 231 15.23 12.45 -6.24
C SER A 231 14.14 11.89 -7.19
N PHE A 232 13.67 12.71 -8.12
CA PHE A 232 12.70 12.29 -9.14
C PHE A 232 13.18 11.05 -9.91
N ILE A 233 14.44 11.02 -10.31
CA ILE A 233 15.04 9.90 -11.06
C ILE A 233 15.12 8.63 -10.21
N ASP A 234 15.48 8.74 -8.93
CA ASP A 234 15.53 7.58 -8.03
C ASP A 234 14.13 7.02 -7.80
N PHE A 235 13.14 7.88 -7.63
CA PHE A 235 11.75 7.48 -7.44
C PHE A 235 11.18 6.76 -8.67
N LEU A 236 11.34 7.34 -9.88
CA LEU A 236 10.95 6.70 -11.14
C LEU A 236 11.66 5.36 -11.33
N THR A 237 12.93 5.29 -10.95
CA THR A 237 13.69 4.04 -10.99
C THR A 237 13.10 2.98 -10.06
N ASP A 238 12.68 3.36 -8.86
CA ASP A 238 12.06 2.43 -7.91
C ASP A 238 10.72 1.88 -8.44
N ILE A 239 9.88 2.72 -9.08
CA ILE A 239 8.65 2.29 -9.77
C ILE A 239 8.97 1.26 -10.87
N ARG A 240 9.93 1.56 -11.73
CA ARG A 240 10.35 0.67 -12.83
C ARG A 240 10.88 -0.66 -12.31
N LEU A 241 11.65 -0.65 -11.23
CA LEU A 241 12.17 -1.87 -10.60
C LEU A 241 11.06 -2.69 -9.95
N GLY A 242 10.03 -2.05 -9.38
CA GLY A 242 8.84 -2.72 -8.87
C GLY A 242 8.10 -3.46 -9.98
N ALA A 243 7.85 -2.79 -11.12
CA ALA A 243 7.24 -3.40 -12.29
C ALA A 243 8.08 -4.54 -12.86
N ALA A 244 9.41 -4.34 -12.97
CA ALA A 244 10.32 -5.37 -13.44
C ALA A 244 10.36 -6.60 -12.53
N SER A 245 10.35 -6.41 -11.21
CA SER A 245 10.32 -7.52 -10.24
C SER A 245 9.07 -8.40 -10.42
N ARG A 246 7.92 -7.79 -10.67
CA ARG A 246 6.67 -8.52 -10.97
C ARG A 246 6.76 -9.27 -12.31
N ALA A 247 7.19 -8.58 -13.37
CA ALA A 247 7.31 -9.21 -14.68
C ALA A 247 8.29 -10.38 -14.68
N LEU A 248 9.33 -10.34 -13.83
CA LEU A 248 10.27 -11.45 -13.66
C LEU A 248 9.59 -12.69 -13.05
N ILE A 249 8.61 -12.52 -12.17
CA ILE A 249 7.86 -13.62 -11.51
C ILE A 249 6.71 -14.10 -12.41
N ASP A 250 5.95 -13.18 -12.99
CA ASP A 250 4.66 -13.46 -13.62
C ASP A 250 4.74 -13.76 -15.12
N SER A 251 5.93 -13.66 -15.74
CA SER A 251 6.07 -13.85 -17.17
C SER A 251 7.29 -14.68 -17.58
N SER A 252 7.21 -15.26 -18.78
CA SER A 252 8.32 -15.96 -19.45
C SER A 252 9.16 -15.03 -20.34
N LEU A 253 8.92 -13.70 -20.32
CA LEU A 253 9.69 -12.72 -21.10
C LEU A 253 11.17 -12.77 -20.71
N SER A 254 12.04 -12.52 -21.68
CA SER A 254 13.47 -12.41 -21.38
C SER A 254 13.77 -11.22 -20.45
N ILE A 255 14.86 -11.29 -19.71
CA ILE A 255 15.31 -10.19 -18.83
C ILE A 255 15.50 -8.89 -19.61
N ALA A 256 15.91 -9.00 -20.88
CA ALA A 256 16.09 -7.84 -21.75
C ALA A 256 14.74 -7.20 -22.12
N GLU A 257 13.75 -8.00 -22.52
CA GLU A 257 12.39 -7.52 -22.82
C GLU A 257 11.79 -6.84 -21.60
N ILE A 258 11.84 -7.48 -20.42
CA ILE A 258 11.35 -6.89 -19.18
C ILE A 258 12.04 -5.56 -18.87
N GLY A 259 13.36 -5.48 -19.03
CA GLY A 259 14.09 -4.24 -18.82
C GLY A 259 13.59 -3.10 -19.72
N TYR A 260 13.39 -3.38 -21.02
CA TYR A 260 12.88 -2.39 -21.98
C TYR A 260 11.42 -2.04 -21.72
N ASP A 261 10.56 -3.02 -21.47
CA ASP A 261 9.12 -2.81 -21.19
C ASP A 261 8.88 -2.01 -19.91
N CYS A 262 9.81 -2.10 -18.96
CA CYS A 262 9.77 -1.28 -17.73
C CYS A 262 10.48 0.09 -17.90
N GLY A 263 10.86 0.49 -19.12
CA GLY A 263 11.39 1.82 -19.42
C GLY A 263 12.89 2.00 -19.16
N PHE A 264 13.68 0.93 -19.05
CA PHE A 264 15.13 1.02 -19.02
C PHE A 264 15.69 1.02 -20.44
N ASN A 265 16.39 2.08 -20.82
CA ASN A 265 16.98 2.21 -22.17
C ASN A 265 18.28 1.40 -22.35
N ASN A 266 18.80 0.79 -21.29
CA ASN A 266 20.07 0.08 -21.31
C ASN A 266 20.05 -1.10 -20.35
N LEU A 267 20.19 -2.31 -20.89
CA LEU A 267 20.15 -3.55 -20.13
C LEU A 267 21.26 -3.66 -19.08
N SER A 268 22.47 -3.19 -19.39
CA SER A 268 23.58 -3.21 -18.45
C SER A 268 23.30 -2.30 -17.24
N ASN A 269 22.72 -1.14 -17.49
CA ASN A 269 22.29 -0.22 -16.42
C ASN A 269 21.13 -0.81 -15.61
N PHE A 270 20.14 -1.44 -16.27
CA PHE A 270 19.07 -2.17 -15.59
C PHE A 270 19.61 -3.23 -14.61
N ASN A 271 20.45 -4.14 -15.10
CA ASN A 271 21.04 -5.21 -14.28
C ASN A 271 21.83 -4.65 -13.09
N ARG A 272 22.62 -3.62 -13.32
CA ARG A 272 23.43 -2.96 -12.28
C ARG A 272 22.56 -2.32 -11.21
N ILE A 273 21.52 -1.58 -11.61
CA ILE A 273 20.62 -0.90 -10.68
C ILE A 273 19.76 -1.94 -9.94
N PHE A 274 19.23 -2.95 -10.63
CA PHE A 274 18.45 -4.01 -10.02
C PHE A 274 19.25 -4.73 -8.94
N LYS A 275 20.47 -5.18 -9.27
CA LYS A 275 21.37 -5.82 -8.27
C LYS A 275 21.70 -4.89 -7.10
N LYS A 276 21.94 -3.60 -7.36
CA LYS A 276 22.21 -2.62 -6.29
C LYS A 276 21.03 -2.47 -5.34
N LYS A 277 19.78 -2.46 -5.86
CA LYS A 277 18.58 -2.18 -5.07
C LYS A 277 17.92 -3.45 -4.46
N LYS A 278 18.03 -4.59 -5.14
CA LYS A 278 17.41 -5.85 -4.72
C LYS A 278 18.40 -6.86 -4.10
N GLY A 279 19.70 -6.56 -4.16
CA GLY A 279 20.76 -7.43 -3.62
C GLY A 279 21.16 -8.58 -4.55
N VAL A 280 20.32 -8.96 -5.50
CA VAL A 280 20.52 -10.07 -6.46
C VAL A 280 20.32 -9.58 -7.88
N THR A 281 20.82 -10.30 -8.86
CA THR A 281 20.60 -10.00 -10.29
C THR A 281 19.14 -10.34 -10.69
N PRO A 282 18.62 -9.77 -11.79
CA PRO A 282 17.29 -10.14 -12.30
C PRO A 282 17.12 -11.65 -12.56
N SER A 283 18.19 -12.33 -13.03
CA SER A 283 18.16 -13.78 -13.25
C SER A 283 18.04 -14.53 -11.93
N GLU A 284 18.92 -14.24 -10.98
CA GLU A 284 18.87 -14.83 -9.63
C GLU A 284 17.54 -14.54 -8.92
N PHE A 285 16.96 -13.36 -9.16
CA PHE A 285 15.66 -13.00 -8.62
C PHE A 285 14.55 -13.89 -9.18
N ARG A 286 14.51 -14.11 -10.52
CA ARG A 286 13.57 -15.01 -11.17
C ARG A 286 13.72 -16.45 -10.71
N ASP A 287 14.96 -16.93 -10.55
CA ASP A 287 15.24 -18.30 -10.18
C ASP A 287 14.87 -18.62 -8.71
N ASN A 288 14.69 -17.58 -7.89
CA ASN A 288 14.34 -17.69 -6.47
C ASN A 288 12.83 -17.66 -6.19
N TYR A 289 12.01 -17.39 -7.21
CA TYR A 289 10.54 -17.31 -7.13
C TYR A 289 9.88 -18.24 -8.17
#